data_2c6808dd8c4d2b51274e16f24ede670f
#
_entry.id   2c6808dd8c4d2b51274e16f24ede670f
#
_cell.length_a   1.000
_cell.length_b   1.000
_cell.length_c   1.000
_cell.angle_alpha   90.00
_cell.angle_beta   90.00
_cell.angle_gamma   90.00
#
_symmetry.space_group_name_H-M   'P 1'
#
loop_
_entity.id
_entity.type
_entity.pdbx_description
1 polymer ?
#
loop_
_entity_poly.entity_id
_entity_poly.type
_entity_poly.pdbx_seq_one_letter_code
_entity_poly.pdbx_strand_id
1 'polypeptide(L)'
;MVAAAPRRALAAGALGCAALLLLACGTGQNRASRPGPGTGTSPEHVFIVVEENADFARVIGSPSMPYLNGLAQQYGLATQFYANTHPSIGNYFMMTVGDTIANDDGYGKIVSTDNVVRRLIAAGKTWRSYAEDLPYVGYAGSGRRKYARKHNVIALLSDVVNDTAQQNNLVPFSQFAVDLAAGTLPNYSMLVPNLCNDAHDCPLSTADAWLKTSLEPLIASPTFQRDGLLIIAFDEAVSDSTKGGGRIAWVVVSPKAKRGYRSSTPYQHQSALRLSLKWLGVTAFPNAAADAPDMDEFFTPAPAGHRVATPAAR
;
A
#
# COMPACT_ATOMS: atom_id res chain seq x y z
N MET A 1 17.07 1.08 68.31
CA MET A 1 16.63 2.38 68.77
C MET A 1 15.71 2.91 67.64
N VAL A 2 14.45 2.63 67.62
CA VAL A 2 13.26 3.14 68.36
C VAL A 2 13.18 4.67 68.35
N ALA A 3 12.22 5.20 67.64
CA ALA A 3 11.28 6.27 67.97
C ALA A 3 10.61 6.74 66.68
N ALA A 4 9.37 6.52 66.38
CA ALA A 4 8.08 6.86 66.94
C ALA A 4 7.51 8.18 66.38
N ALA A 5 6.33 8.04 65.73
CA ALA A 5 5.47 9.12 65.25
C ALA A 5 4.80 9.92 66.39
N PRO A 6 4.14 11.03 66.10
CA PRO A 6 2.79 11.10 66.59
C PRO A 6 1.70 11.60 65.59
N ARG A 7 0.49 11.20 65.95
CA ARG A 7 -0.81 11.50 65.41
C ARG A 7 -1.40 12.80 65.93
N ARG A 8 -2.52 13.18 65.29
CA ARG A 8 -3.67 14.04 65.70
C ARG A 8 -3.74 15.41 65.00
N ALA A 9 -4.88 16.01 64.65
CA ALA A 9 -6.28 15.79 65.05
C ALA A 9 -7.23 16.40 64.04
N LEU A 10 -8.48 15.94 64.07
CA LEU A 10 -9.66 16.47 63.41
C LEU A 10 -10.07 17.88 63.92
N ALA A 11 -10.68 18.67 63.02
CA ALA A 11 -11.70 19.66 63.44
C ALA A 11 -12.80 19.76 62.35
N ALA A 12 -14.00 19.57 62.80
CA ALA A 12 -15.27 19.72 62.06
C ALA A 12 -15.86 21.10 62.36
N GLY A 13 -16.69 21.58 61.46
CA GLY A 13 -17.54 22.77 61.69
C GLY A 13 -17.92 23.40 60.35
N ALA A 14 -19.04 23.48 59.96
CA ALA A 14 -20.36 23.78 60.27
C ALA A 14 -21.06 24.47 59.06
N LEU A 15 -22.30 24.17 58.88
CA LEU A 15 -23.26 24.60 57.88
C LEU A 15 -23.35 26.12 57.64
N GLY A 16 -23.61 26.49 56.39
CA GLY A 16 -24.18 27.78 56.02
C GLY A 16 -25.00 27.64 54.73
N CYS A 17 -26.31 27.52 54.87
CA CYS A 17 -27.29 27.66 53.80
C CYS A 17 -27.39 29.12 53.35
N ALA A 18 -27.32 29.41 52.09
CA ALA A 18 -27.91 30.61 51.49
C ALA A 18 -28.41 30.28 50.09
N ALA A 19 -29.62 30.66 49.83
CA ALA A 19 -30.47 30.32 48.71
C ALA A 19 -30.31 31.25 47.51
N LEU A 20 -30.60 30.68 46.36
CA LEU A 20 -31.16 31.22 45.11
C LEU A 20 -30.69 32.58 44.56
N LEU A 21 -30.21 32.50 43.31
CA LEU A 21 -30.74 33.35 42.21
C LEU A 21 -30.49 32.64 40.88
N LEU A 22 -31.57 32.22 40.23
CA LEU A 22 -31.58 31.71 38.84
C LEU A 22 -31.36 32.85 37.86
N LEU A 23 -30.23 32.88 37.17
CA LEU A 23 -30.10 33.59 35.91
C LEU A 23 -29.86 32.54 34.79
N ALA A 24 -30.89 32.34 33.98
CA ALA A 24 -30.82 31.58 32.75
C ALA A 24 -30.02 32.40 31.71
N CYS A 25 -28.74 32.06 31.52
CA CYS A 25 -27.98 32.40 30.31
C CYS A 25 -27.99 31.21 29.39
N GLY A 26 -28.73 31.35 28.29
CA GLY A 26 -28.72 30.37 27.19
C GLY A 26 -27.33 30.23 26.58
N THR A 27 -26.66 29.13 26.90
CA THR A 27 -25.49 28.71 26.17
C THR A 27 -25.94 27.99 24.91
N GLY A 28 -25.85 28.67 23.75
CA GLY A 28 -25.95 28.00 22.46
C GLY A 28 -24.92 26.90 22.39
N GLN A 29 -25.34 25.65 22.55
CA GLN A 29 -24.54 24.49 22.24
C GLN A 29 -24.36 24.48 20.72
N ASN A 30 -23.18 24.90 20.24
CA ASN A 30 -22.68 24.54 18.91
C ASN A 30 -22.60 23.01 18.88
N ARG A 31 -23.69 22.40 18.45
CA ARG A 31 -23.74 21.00 18.07
C ARG A 31 -22.86 20.86 16.84
N ALA A 32 -21.58 20.51 17.04
CA ALA A 32 -20.74 20.07 15.96
C ALA A 32 -21.50 18.95 15.25
N SER A 33 -21.93 19.22 14.03
CA SER A 33 -22.58 18.27 13.15
C SER A 33 -21.65 17.08 13.02
N ARG A 34 -22.03 15.93 13.58
CA ARG A 34 -21.44 14.64 13.23
C ARG A 34 -21.54 14.54 11.70
N PRO A 35 -20.43 14.22 10.99
CA PRO A 35 -20.56 13.88 9.59
C PRO A 35 -21.57 12.74 9.47
N GLY A 36 -22.61 12.93 8.68
CA GLY A 36 -23.55 11.88 8.34
C GLY A 36 -22.81 10.71 7.68
N PRO A 37 -23.39 9.48 7.71
CA PRO A 37 -22.77 8.35 7.04
C PRO A 37 -22.60 8.69 5.57
N GLY A 38 -21.35 8.91 5.16
CA GLY A 38 -20.95 9.18 3.78
C GLY A 38 -21.38 8.02 2.90
N THR A 39 -22.20 8.31 1.94
CA THR A 39 -22.62 7.41 0.88
C THR A 39 -21.40 6.96 0.06
N GLY A 40 -21.14 5.67 0.06
CA GLY A 40 -20.16 5.03 -0.81
C GLY A 40 -18.71 5.27 -0.36
N THR A 41 -18.21 4.42 0.55
CA THR A 41 -16.79 4.40 0.90
C THR A 41 -15.98 4.05 -0.34
N SER A 42 -15.14 4.99 -0.82
CA SER A 42 -14.09 4.68 -1.79
C SER A 42 -13.24 3.53 -1.25
N PRO A 43 -12.74 2.64 -2.10
CA PRO A 43 -11.78 1.62 -1.67
C PRO A 43 -10.62 2.25 -0.91
N GLU A 44 -10.19 1.61 0.18
CA GLU A 44 -9.29 2.27 1.13
C GLU A 44 -7.89 1.66 1.20
N HIS A 45 -7.69 0.42 0.68
CA HIS A 45 -6.44 -0.29 0.87
C HIS A 45 -5.88 -0.86 -0.44
N VAL A 46 -4.64 -0.53 -0.73
CA VAL A 46 -3.82 -1.09 -1.82
C VAL A 46 -2.57 -1.71 -1.23
N PHE A 47 -2.27 -2.92 -1.67
CA PHE A 47 -1.06 -3.67 -1.32
C PHE A 47 -0.33 -4.04 -2.60
N ILE A 48 0.97 -3.81 -2.65
CA ILE A 48 1.82 -4.18 -3.79
C ILE A 48 2.96 -5.03 -3.29
N VAL A 49 3.14 -6.19 -3.91
CA VAL A 49 4.30 -7.06 -3.76
C VAL A 49 4.99 -7.18 -5.10
N VAL A 50 6.29 -7.06 -5.11
CA VAL A 50 7.11 -7.24 -6.30
C VAL A 50 8.10 -8.37 -6.04
N GLU A 51 8.03 -9.39 -6.89
CA GLU A 51 8.97 -10.51 -6.99
C GLU A 51 10.00 -10.23 -8.09
N GLU A 52 11.07 -10.97 -8.09
CA GLU A 52 12.26 -10.65 -8.89
C GLU A 52 12.55 -11.66 -10.00
N ASN A 53 12.92 -11.07 -11.16
CA ASN A 53 13.60 -11.71 -12.26
C ASN A 53 13.05 -13.07 -12.72
N ALA A 54 11.80 -13.11 -13.20
CA ALA A 54 11.30 -14.35 -13.82
C ALA A 54 10.37 -14.11 -15.01
N ASP A 55 10.66 -14.81 -16.10
CA ASP A 55 9.79 -14.82 -17.27
C ASP A 55 8.39 -15.38 -16.93
N PHE A 56 7.36 -14.83 -17.55
CA PHE A 56 5.97 -15.26 -17.37
C PHE A 56 5.81 -16.80 -17.44
N ALA A 57 6.44 -17.45 -18.42
CA ALA A 57 6.31 -18.88 -18.63
C ALA A 57 7.00 -19.73 -17.54
N ARG A 58 7.92 -19.15 -16.78
CA ARG A 58 8.57 -19.83 -15.64
C ARG A 58 7.75 -19.73 -14.37
N VAL A 59 6.81 -18.76 -14.30
CA VAL A 59 5.98 -18.47 -13.13
C VAL A 59 4.58 -19.04 -13.28
N ILE A 60 3.88 -18.69 -14.36
CA ILE A 60 2.49 -19.09 -14.57
C ILE A 60 2.42 -20.53 -15.09
N GLY A 61 1.74 -21.38 -14.32
CA GLY A 61 1.68 -22.82 -14.55
C GLY A 61 2.83 -23.62 -13.91
N SER A 62 3.77 -22.94 -13.26
CA SER A 62 4.91 -23.60 -12.61
C SER A 62 4.50 -24.38 -11.34
N PRO A 63 4.95 -25.62 -11.15
CA PRO A 63 4.76 -26.35 -9.90
C PRO A 63 5.54 -25.74 -8.72
N SER A 64 6.50 -24.84 -8.98
CA SER A 64 7.24 -24.11 -7.96
C SER A 64 6.49 -22.89 -7.41
N MET A 65 5.37 -22.50 -8.04
CA MET A 65 4.57 -21.34 -7.64
C MET A 65 3.09 -21.69 -7.44
N PRO A 66 2.76 -22.75 -6.65
CA PRO A 66 1.39 -23.23 -6.54
C PRO A 66 0.44 -22.22 -5.90
N TYR A 67 0.89 -21.44 -4.93
CA TYR A 67 0.07 -20.42 -4.26
C TYR A 67 -0.28 -19.27 -5.21
N LEU A 68 0.73 -18.67 -5.84
CA LEU A 68 0.52 -17.60 -6.82
C LEU A 68 -0.37 -18.05 -7.97
N ASN A 69 -0.15 -19.26 -8.50
CA ASN A 69 -0.98 -19.82 -9.56
C ASN A 69 -2.43 -20.09 -9.11
N GLY A 70 -2.63 -20.46 -7.85
CA GLY A 70 -3.96 -20.58 -7.25
C GLY A 70 -4.68 -19.23 -7.21
N LEU A 71 -3.98 -18.16 -6.81
CA LEU A 71 -4.52 -16.80 -6.84
C LEU A 71 -4.83 -16.35 -8.27
N ALA A 72 -3.92 -16.60 -9.22
CA ALA A 72 -4.13 -16.27 -10.63
C ALA A 72 -5.32 -17.01 -11.25
N GLN A 73 -5.61 -18.24 -10.81
CA GLN A 73 -6.79 -18.99 -11.24
C GLN A 73 -8.08 -18.48 -10.61
N GLN A 74 -8.02 -18.06 -9.36
CA GLN A 74 -9.19 -17.62 -8.61
C GLN A 74 -9.60 -16.18 -8.90
N TYR A 75 -8.63 -15.29 -9.17
CA TYR A 75 -8.82 -13.85 -9.34
C TYR A 75 -8.43 -13.39 -10.74
N GLY A 76 -7.71 -12.27 -10.89
CA GLY A 76 -7.34 -11.71 -12.17
C GLY A 76 -5.88 -11.96 -12.53
N LEU A 77 -5.63 -12.33 -13.80
CA LEU A 77 -4.30 -12.49 -14.40
C LEU A 77 -4.19 -11.65 -15.66
N ALA A 78 -3.20 -10.74 -15.73
CA ALA A 78 -2.81 -10.12 -16.99
C ALA A 78 -1.90 -11.06 -17.77
N THR A 79 -2.39 -11.56 -18.91
CA THR A 79 -1.60 -12.51 -19.72
C THR A 79 -0.60 -11.82 -20.64
N GLN A 80 -0.69 -10.48 -20.76
CA GLN A 80 0.20 -9.63 -21.54
C GLN A 80 0.66 -8.43 -20.69
N PHE A 81 1.29 -8.72 -19.55
CA PHE A 81 1.94 -7.69 -18.75
C PHE A 81 3.46 -7.72 -19.00
N TYR A 82 4.04 -6.55 -19.20
CA TYR A 82 5.44 -6.40 -19.57
C TYR A 82 6.14 -5.44 -18.61
N ALA A 83 7.37 -5.77 -18.26
CA ALA A 83 8.27 -4.84 -17.60
C ALA A 83 8.75 -3.75 -18.59
N ASN A 84 9.23 -2.64 -18.04
CA ASN A 84 9.60 -1.48 -18.84
C ASN A 84 11.07 -1.51 -19.30
N THR A 85 11.94 -2.14 -18.52
CA THR A 85 13.38 -2.05 -18.73
C THR A 85 14.14 -3.18 -18.02
N HIS A 86 15.46 -3.23 -18.23
CA HIS A 86 16.47 -3.87 -17.40
C HIS A 86 17.51 -2.81 -16.98
N PRO A 87 18.14 -2.92 -15.78
CA PRO A 87 17.86 -3.84 -14.68
C PRO A 87 16.69 -3.37 -13.79
N SER A 88 16.47 -4.11 -12.70
CA SER A 88 15.33 -4.04 -11.77
C SER A 88 14.92 -2.62 -11.37
N ILE A 89 15.85 -1.77 -10.94
CA ILE A 89 15.54 -0.47 -10.30
C ILE A 89 14.65 0.43 -11.17
N GLY A 90 14.82 0.40 -12.50
CA GLY A 90 14.00 1.18 -13.43
C GLY A 90 12.54 0.80 -13.39
N ASN A 91 12.22 -0.48 -13.16
CA ASN A 91 10.86 -0.98 -13.01
C ASN A 91 10.24 -0.57 -11.68
N TYR A 92 11.00 -0.60 -10.57
CA TYR A 92 10.55 -0.07 -9.29
C TYR A 92 10.26 1.43 -9.35
N PHE A 93 11.09 2.20 -10.07
CA PHE A 93 10.79 3.61 -10.32
C PHE A 93 9.54 3.77 -11.19
N MET A 94 9.36 2.94 -12.21
CA MET A 94 8.14 3.01 -13.02
C MET A 94 6.87 2.75 -12.19
N MET A 95 6.91 1.83 -11.23
CA MET A 95 5.80 1.53 -10.30
C MET A 95 5.56 2.60 -9.25
N THR A 96 6.51 3.51 -8.99
CA THR A 96 6.41 4.50 -7.92
C THR A 96 6.45 5.94 -8.40
N VAL A 97 7.14 6.20 -9.50
CA VAL A 97 7.35 7.53 -10.10
C VAL A 97 6.60 7.65 -11.44
N GLY A 98 6.39 6.53 -12.14
CA GLY A 98 5.88 6.53 -13.52
C GLY A 98 6.93 6.94 -14.55
N ASP A 99 8.21 6.78 -14.21
CA ASP A 99 9.37 7.01 -15.08
C ASP A 99 10.49 6.06 -14.64
N THR A 100 11.37 5.64 -15.55
CA THR A 100 12.47 4.72 -15.22
C THR A 100 13.57 5.38 -14.38
N ILE A 101 13.70 6.69 -14.37
CA ILE A 101 14.70 7.50 -13.63
C ILE A 101 16.14 7.05 -13.84
N ALA A 102 16.44 5.76 -13.65
CA ALA A 102 17.76 5.19 -13.82
C ALA A 102 17.67 3.70 -14.16
N ASN A 103 18.60 3.22 -14.96
CA ASN A 103 18.86 1.81 -15.28
C ASN A 103 20.22 1.37 -14.71
N ASP A 104 20.44 1.66 -13.42
CA ASP A 104 21.66 1.30 -12.68
C ASP A 104 21.25 0.92 -11.26
N ASP A 105 21.33 -0.34 -10.93
CA ASP A 105 20.96 -0.88 -9.60
C ASP A 105 21.80 -0.28 -8.45
N GLY A 106 22.94 0.32 -8.75
CA GLY A 106 23.75 1.11 -7.83
C GLY A 106 23.25 2.53 -7.59
N TYR A 107 22.19 2.97 -8.30
CA TYR A 107 21.65 4.32 -8.17
C TYR A 107 21.24 4.66 -6.74
N GLY A 108 21.67 5.83 -6.26
CA GLY A 108 21.43 6.23 -4.87
C GLY A 108 21.14 7.71 -4.69
N LYS A 109 20.85 8.45 -5.78
CA LYS A 109 20.53 9.88 -5.67
C LYS A 109 19.07 10.06 -5.26
N ILE A 110 18.80 11.19 -4.58
CA ILE A 110 17.43 11.58 -4.22
C ILE A 110 16.64 11.94 -5.48
N VAL A 111 15.42 11.44 -5.58
CA VAL A 111 14.49 11.66 -6.69
C VAL A 111 13.43 12.66 -6.25
N SER A 112 13.39 13.83 -6.91
CA SER A 112 12.42 14.91 -6.64
C SER A 112 11.26 14.96 -7.63
N THR A 113 11.27 14.11 -8.65
CA THR A 113 10.21 13.96 -9.64
C THR A 113 8.88 13.62 -8.97
N ASP A 114 7.77 13.94 -9.60
CA ASP A 114 6.43 13.58 -9.14
C ASP A 114 6.31 12.05 -8.93
N ASN A 115 5.65 11.64 -7.85
CA ASN A 115 5.70 10.25 -7.42
C ASN A 115 4.46 9.84 -6.59
N VAL A 116 4.32 8.55 -6.34
CA VAL A 116 3.20 7.97 -5.60
C VAL A 116 3.01 8.60 -4.22
N VAL A 117 4.09 8.81 -3.45
CA VAL A 117 4.01 9.35 -2.08
C VAL A 117 3.47 10.77 -2.10
N ARG A 118 3.98 11.62 -3.01
CA ARG A 118 3.48 12.99 -3.19
C ARG A 118 1.99 13.01 -3.50
N ARG A 119 1.53 12.14 -4.39
CA ARG A 119 0.12 12.05 -4.77
C ARG A 119 -0.77 11.54 -3.64
N LEU A 120 -0.28 10.59 -2.85
CA LEU A 120 -0.98 10.09 -1.68
C LEU A 120 -1.11 11.18 -0.60
N ILE A 121 -0.02 11.87 -0.26
CA ILE A 121 -0.03 12.99 0.70
C ILE A 121 -1.01 14.08 0.25
N ALA A 122 -0.94 14.50 -1.02
CA ALA A 122 -1.83 15.51 -1.56
C ALA A 122 -3.32 15.11 -1.50
N ALA A 123 -3.61 13.80 -1.53
CA ALA A 123 -4.96 13.25 -1.41
C ALA A 123 -5.37 12.91 0.04
N GLY A 124 -4.53 13.23 1.04
CA GLY A 124 -4.77 12.90 2.46
C GLY A 124 -4.76 11.40 2.75
N LYS A 125 -4.04 10.61 1.93
CA LYS A 125 -3.92 9.16 2.08
C LYS A 125 -2.65 8.79 2.84
N THR A 126 -2.74 7.76 3.66
CA THR A 126 -1.62 7.20 4.40
C THR A 126 -0.90 6.13 3.60
N TRP A 127 0.41 5.95 3.86
CA TRP A 127 1.22 4.96 3.18
C TRP A 127 2.29 4.37 4.10
N ARG A 128 2.76 3.17 3.79
CA ARG A 128 3.95 2.54 4.38
C ARG A 128 4.67 1.67 3.36
N SER A 129 5.99 1.58 3.50
CA SER A 129 6.80 0.53 2.92
C SER A 129 7.24 -0.41 4.05
N TYR A 130 6.81 -1.67 3.97
CA TYR A 130 7.15 -2.75 4.88
C TYR A 130 8.23 -3.59 4.22
N ALA A 131 9.48 -3.46 4.66
CA ALA A 131 10.60 -4.15 4.03
C ALA A 131 11.27 -5.17 4.94
N GLU A 132 11.46 -6.39 4.45
CA GLU A 132 12.25 -7.39 5.16
C GLU A 132 13.71 -6.97 5.28
N ASP A 133 14.34 -7.34 6.37
CA ASP A 133 15.73 -7.00 6.71
C ASP A 133 16.04 -5.48 6.70
N LEU A 134 15.00 -4.62 6.68
CA LEU A 134 15.19 -3.19 6.91
C LEU A 134 15.80 -2.98 8.30
N PRO A 135 16.96 -2.30 8.44
CA PRO A 135 17.69 -2.25 9.70
C PRO A 135 16.94 -1.64 10.89
N TYR A 136 16.12 -0.62 10.63
CA TYR A 136 15.30 0.09 11.62
C TYR A 136 14.28 0.99 10.92
N VAL A 137 13.30 1.49 11.66
CA VAL A 137 12.30 2.43 11.17
C VAL A 137 12.96 3.70 10.62
N GLY A 138 12.58 4.11 9.41
CA GLY A 138 13.15 5.29 8.75
C GLY A 138 14.51 5.05 8.07
N TYR A 139 14.95 3.80 7.91
CA TYR A 139 16.19 3.54 7.20
C TYR A 139 16.05 3.82 5.70
N ALA A 140 16.77 4.84 5.21
CA ALA A 140 16.84 5.21 3.80
C ALA A 140 18.24 4.96 3.18
N GLY A 141 19.12 4.27 3.91
CA GLY A 141 20.49 3.95 3.46
C GLY A 141 20.55 2.90 2.36
N SER A 142 21.75 2.56 1.92
CA SER A 142 22.00 1.54 0.88
C SER A 142 21.54 0.14 1.32
N GLY A 143 21.49 -0.79 0.37
CA GLY A 143 21.20 -2.20 0.65
C GLY A 143 22.11 -2.78 1.72
N ARG A 144 21.59 -3.65 2.56
CA ARG A 144 22.33 -4.26 3.67
C ARG A 144 21.82 -5.66 3.95
N ARG A 145 22.72 -6.64 4.03
CA ARG A 145 22.37 -8.06 4.14
C ARG A 145 21.49 -8.48 2.97
N LYS A 146 20.28 -8.96 3.24
CA LYS A 146 19.28 -9.30 2.22
C LYS A 146 18.30 -8.17 1.88
N TYR A 147 18.36 -7.04 2.58
CA TYR A 147 17.60 -5.85 2.19
C TYR A 147 18.23 -5.19 0.98
N ALA A 148 17.48 -5.03 -0.10
CA ALA A 148 17.89 -4.32 -1.30
C ALA A 148 17.13 -2.98 -1.41
N ARG A 149 17.85 -1.83 -1.31
CA ARG A 149 17.20 -0.52 -1.47
C ARG A 149 16.65 -0.33 -2.88
N LYS A 150 17.25 -0.95 -3.90
CA LYS A 150 16.76 -0.91 -5.28
C LYS A 150 15.33 -1.49 -5.42
N HIS A 151 14.91 -2.38 -4.52
CA HIS A 151 13.54 -2.90 -4.43
C HIS A 151 12.62 -2.03 -3.55
N ASN A 152 13.19 -1.04 -2.86
CA ASN A 152 12.46 -0.10 -2.02
C ASN A 152 12.79 1.35 -2.40
N VAL A 153 12.60 1.71 -3.67
CA VAL A 153 12.97 3.03 -4.20
C VAL A 153 12.20 4.19 -3.57
N ILE A 154 11.11 3.92 -2.85
CA ILE A 154 10.42 4.91 -2.01
C ILE A 154 11.40 5.56 -1.02
N ALA A 155 12.40 4.83 -0.56
CA ALA A 155 13.48 5.34 0.30
C ALA A 155 14.43 6.34 -0.39
N LEU A 156 14.26 6.58 -1.70
CA LEU A 156 15.01 7.58 -2.48
C LEU A 156 14.18 8.83 -2.81
N LEU A 157 12.87 8.82 -2.54
CA LEU A 157 12.00 9.95 -2.88
C LEU A 157 12.23 11.14 -1.96
N SER A 158 12.35 12.34 -2.51
CA SER A 158 12.56 13.58 -1.75
C SER A 158 11.44 13.85 -0.74
N ASP A 159 10.20 13.47 -1.08
CA ASP A 159 9.04 13.59 -0.21
C ASP A 159 9.15 12.70 1.05
N VAL A 160 10.04 11.71 1.02
CA VAL A 160 10.29 10.77 2.12
C VAL A 160 11.54 11.20 2.90
N VAL A 161 12.68 11.36 2.21
CA VAL A 161 13.97 11.57 2.90
C VAL A 161 14.13 12.96 3.49
N ASN A 162 13.38 13.96 3.02
CA ASN A 162 13.42 15.33 3.51
C ASN A 162 12.37 15.63 4.60
N ASP A 163 11.54 14.65 4.96
CA ASP A 163 10.52 14.76 5.99
C ASP A 163 10.59 13.55 6.93
N THR A 164 11.01 13.77 8.16
CA THR A 164 11.15 12.72 9.17
C THR A 164 9.84 11.97 9.45
N ALA A 165 8.71 12.65 9.40
CA ALA A 165 7.40 12.00 9.59
C ALA A 165 7.10 11.04 8.44
N GLN A 166 7.43 11.41 7.22
CA GLN A 166 7.27 10.53 6.05
C GLN A 166 8.32 9.42 6.04
N GLN A 167 9.56 9.72 6.41
CA GLN A 167 10.64 8.74 6.50
C GLN A 167 10.32 7.60 7.48
N ASN A 168 9.61 7.89 8.57
CA ASN A 168 9.16 6.91 9.55
C ASN A 168 8.11 5.92 9.01
N ASN A 169 7.61 6.11 7.80
CA ASN A 169 6.77 5.13 7.09
C ASN A 169 7.59 4.03 6.38
N LEU A 170 8.92 4.13 6.38
CA LEU A 170 9.80 3.02 6.02
C LEU A 170 9.96 2.14 7.27
N VAL A 171 9.35 0.97 7.29
CA VAL A 171 9.31 0.12 8.50
C VAL A 171 9.77 -1.31 8.21
N PRO A 172 10.36 -2.01 9.20
CA PRO A 172 10.64 -3.44 9.09
C PRO A 172 9.36 -4.23 8.80
N PHE A 173 9.45 -5.28 7.98
CA PHE A 173 8.29 -6.09 7.57
C PHE A 173 7.50 -6.68 8.74
N SER A 174 8.16 -6.93 9.89
CA SER A 174 7.49 -7.39 11.12
C SER A 174 6.36 -6.45 11.58
N GLN A 175 6.42 -5.17 11.24
CA GLN A 175 5.37 -4.20 11.55
C GLN A 175 4.07 -4.49 10.77
N PHE A 176 4.14 -5.15 9.63
CA PHE A 176 2.96 -5.48 8.82
C PHE A 176 1.96 -6.35 9.57
N ALA A 177 2.45 -7.41 10.23
CA ALA A 177 1.59 -8.29 11.04
C ALA A 177 0.97 -7.56 12.24
N VAL A 178 1.71 -6.63 12.85
CA VAL A 178 1.22 -5.79 13.96
C VAL A 178 0.10 -4.88 13.49
N ASP A 179 0.30 -4.17 12.37
CA ASP A 179 -0.68 -3.24 11.81
C ASP A 179 -1.93 -3.98 11.30
N LEU A 180 -1.74 -5.17 10.71
CA LEU A 180 -2.85 -6.02 10.28
C LEU A 180 -3.71 -6.46 11.47
N ALA A 181 -3.07 -6.95 12.53
CA ALA A 181 -3.77 -7.41 13.73
C ALA A 181 -4.49 -6.27 14.47
N ALA A 182 -3.91 -5.06 14.46
CA ALA A 182 -4.47 -3.87 15.07
C ALA A 182 -5.53 -3.17 14.20
N GLY A 183 -5.68 -3.56 12.93
CA GLY A 183 -6.59 -2.88 11.98
C GLY A 183 -6.12 -1.46 11.62
N THR A 184 -4.82 -1.20 11.65
CA THR A 184 -4.19 0.11 11.40
C THR A 184 -3.36 0.16 10.11
N LEU A 185 -3.65 -0.76 9.17
CA LEU A 185 -3.01 -0.75 7.86
C LEU A 185 -3.25 0.58 7.14
N PRO A 186 -2.24 1.16 6.47
CA PRO A 186 -2.38 2.39 5.71
C PRO A 186 -3.18 2.16 4.42
N ASN A 187 -3.56 3.25 3.76
CA ASN A 187 -4.24 3.19 2.46
C ASN A 187 -3.37 2.54 1.37
N TYR A 188 -2.06 2.79 1.38
CA TYR A 188 -1.11 2.23 0.42
C TYR A 188 0.01 1.51 1.15
N SER A 189 0.24 0.26 0.82
CA SER A 189 1.28 -0.60 1.40
C SER A 189 2.16 -1.18 0.29
N MET A 190 3.45 -0.86 0.31
CA MET A 190 4.45 -1.58 -0.48
C MET A 190 5.08 -2.65 0.41
N LEU A 191 4.93 -3.90 0.03
CA LEU A 191 5.47 -5.06 0.74
C LEU A 191 6.72 -5.50 -0.01
N VAL A 192 7.87 -5.37 0.63
CA VAL A 192 9.18 -5.60 0.01
C VAL A 192 9.81 -6.83 0.64
N PRO A 193 9.76 -7.99 -0.02
CA PRO A 193 10.49 -9.18 0.42
C PRO A 193 11.99 -8.93 0.37
N ASN A 194 12.77 -9.74 1.07
CA ASN A 194 14.22 -9.70 0.95
C ASN A 194 14.70 -10.51 -0.27
N LEU A 195 15.96 -10.35 -0.65
CA LEU A 195 16.57 -10.98 -1.83
C LEU A 195 16.42 -12.50 -1.95
N CYS A 196 16.06 -13.19 -0.87
CA CYS A 196 15.74 -14.62 -0.93
C CYS A 196 14.23 -14.85 -1.14
N ASN A 197 13.42 -14.06 -0.45
CA ASN A 197 11.98 -14.23 -0.46
C ASN A 197 11.29 -13.62 -1.69
N ASP A 198 12.01 -12.76 -2.44
CA ASP A 198 11.55 -12.21 -3.73
C ASP A 198 11.98 -13.03 -4.96
N ALA A 199 12.64 -14.16 -4.77
CA ALA A 199 13.22 -15.04 -5.80
C ALA A 199 14.50 -14.52 -6.47
N HIS A 200 15.09 -13.40 -6.06
CA HIS A 200 16.36 -12.90 -6.63
C HIS A 200 17.53 -13.88 -6.37
N ASP A 201 17.76 -14.22 -5.10
CA ASP A 201 18.87 -15.08 -4.67
C ASP A 201 18.45 -16.53 -4.37
N CYS A 202 17.15 -16.81 -4.31
CA CYS A 202 16.59 -18.10 -3.91
C CYS A 202 15.58 -18.62 -4.97
N PRO A 203 15.21 -19.93 -4.91
CA PRO A 203 14.24 -20.49 -5.86
C PRO A 203 12.86 -19.85 -5.77
N LEU A 204 12.11 -19.86 -6.88
CA LEU A 204 10.69 -19.44 -6.94
C LEU A 204 9.81 -20.08 -5.87
N SER A 205 10.09 -21.32 -5.46
CA SER A 205 9.35 -21.99 -4.39
C SER A 205 9.51 -21.32 -3.02
N THR A 206 10.63 -20.63 -2.78
CA THR A 206 10.85 -19.83 -1.57
C THR A 206 9.96 -18.61 -1.59
N ALA A 207 9.92 -17.90 -2.72
CA ALA A 207 9.05 -16.76 -2.92
C ALA A 207 7.57 -17.12 -2.79
N ASP A 208 7.13 -18.24 -3.40
CA ASP A 208 5.75 -18.70 -3.29
C ASP A 208 5.35 -19.05 -1.84
N ALA A 209 6.26 -19.67 -1.09
CA ALA A 209 6.03 -19.95 0.33
C ALA A 209 5.93 -18.66 1.16
N TRP A 210 6.76 -17.66 0.85
CA TRP A 210 6.69 -16.35 1.49
C TRP A 210 5.41 -15.62 1.14
N LEU A 211 5.01 -15.59 -0.14
CA LEU A 211 3.74 -15.03 -0.58
C LEU A 211 2.57 -15.64 0.19
N LYS A 212 2.54 -16.98 0.30
CA LYS A 212 1.49 -17.67 1.06
C LYS A 212 1.46 -17.21 2.52
N THR A 213 2.60 -17.29 3.20
CA THR A 213 2.69 -17.01 4.64
C THR A 213 2.34 -15.56 4.95
N SER A 214 2.76 -14.63 4.09
CA SER A 214 2.57 -13.18 4.30
C SER A 214 1.20 -12.68 3.87
N LEU A 215 0.63 -13.24 2.78
CA LEU A 215 -0.56 -12.68 2.16
C LEU A 215 -1.86 -13.42 2.52
N GLU A 216 -1.79 -14.70 2.89
CA GLU A 216 -3.00 -15.46 3.26
C GLU A 216 -3.73 -14.82 4.47
N PRO A 217 -3.02 -14.39 5.56
CA PRO A 217 -3.67 -13.67 6.66
C PRO A 217 -4.25 -12.32 6.24
N LEU A 218 -3.56 -11.59 5.33
CA LEU A 218 -4.06 -10.33 4.77
C LEU A 218 -5.35 -10.56 3.99
N ILE A 219 -5.33 -11.50 3.02
CA ILE A 219 -6.48 -11.78 2.15
C ILE A 219 -7.69 -12.23 2.97
N ALA A 220 -7.47 -13.01 4.04
CA ALA A 220 -8.55 -13.45 4.93
C ALA A 220 -9.07 -12.36 5.87
N SER A 221 -8.37 -11.24 6.02
CA SER A 221 -8.72 -10.20 6.99
C SER A 221 -10.01 -9.45 6.62
N PRO A 222 -10.80 -9.00 7.61
CA PRO A 222 -11.98 -8.17 7.37
C PRO A 222 -11.66 -6.87 6.64
N THR A 223 -10.49 -6.27 6.89
CA THR A 223 -10.01 -5.06 6.21
C THR A 223 -9.88 -5.31 4.72
N PHE A 224 -9.17 -6.38 4.32
CA PHE A 224 -9.01 -6.72 2.92
C PHE A 224 -10.32 -7.12 2.25
N GLN A 225 -11.13 -7.95 2.92
CA GLN A 225 -12.40 -8.44 2.37
C GLN A 225 -13.43 -7.32 2.15
N ARG A 226 -13.32 -6.20 2.85
CA ARG A 226 -14.18 -5.03 2.63
C ARG A 226 -13.85 -4.30 1.31
N ASP A 227 -12.56 -3.99 1.07
CA ASP A 227 -12.17 -3.09 -0.03
C ASP A 227 -10.72 -3.25 -0.52
N GLY A 228 -10.03 -4.31 -0.13
CA GLY A 228 -8.63 -4.52 -0.45
C GLY A 228 -8.37 -4.73 -1.95
N LEU A 229 -7.27 -4.16 -2.42
CA LEU A 229 -6.63 -4.46 -3.69
C LEU A 229 -5.22 -4.95 -3.42
N LEU A 230 -4.87 -6.14 -3.84
CA LEU A 230 -3.52 -6.69 -3.80
C LEU A 230 -3.03 -6.93 -5.23
N ILE A 231 -1.87 -6.38 -5.54
CA ILE A 231 -1.14 -6.57 -6.79
C ILE A 231 0.11 -7.38 -6.46
N ILE A 232 0.31 -8.49 -7.17
CA ILE A 232 1.54 -9.29 -7.13
C ILE A 232 2.12 -9.28 -8.54
N ALA A 233 3.30 -8.71 -8.71
CA ALA A 233 3.98 -8.57 -9.99
C ALA A 233 5.43 -9.05 -9.87
N PHE A 234 6.00 -9.49 -10.99
CA PHE A 234 7.44 -9.57 -11.14
C PHE A 234 7.96 -8.25 -11.70
N ASP A 235 9.17 -7.86 -11.36
CA ASP A 235 9.76 -6.60 -11.80
C ASP A 235 10.19 -6.63 -13.26
N GLU A 236 10.91 -7.70 -13.67
CA GLU A 236 11.40 -7.93 -15.02
C GLU A 236 11.53 -9.42 -15.34
N ALA A 237 11.63 -9.74 -16.62
CA ALA A 237 11.97 -11.09 -17.09
C ALA A 237 13.49 -11.32 -17.06
N VAL A 238 13.92 -12.59 -17.10
CA VAL A 238 15.34 -12.95 -17.15
C VAL A 238 15.86 -12.98 -18.59
N SER A 239 15.07 -13.57 -19.49
CA SER A 239 15.55 -13.87 -20.86
C SER A 239 14.77 -13.12 -21.95
N ASP A 240 13.65 -12.52 -21.62
CA ASP A 240 12.80 -11.75 -22.53
C ASP A 240 13.03 -10.24 -22.34
N SER A 241 13.16 -9.50 -23.44
CA SER A 241 13.26 -8.04 -23.43
C SER A 241 12.13 -7.37 -24.23
N THR A 242 11.05 -8.12 -24.51
CA THR A 242 9.87 -7.57 -25.19
C THR A 242 9.34 -6.36 -24.42
N LYS A 243 9.11 -5.25 -25.11
CA LYS A 243 8.69 -3.97 -24.55
C LYS A 243 9.63 -3.37 -23.47
N GLY A 244 10.90 -3.76 -23.51
CA GLY A 244 11.96 -3.21 -22.68
C GLY A 244 12.45 -4.16 -21.58
N GLY A 245 11.57 -4.74 -20.78
CA GLY A 245 11.93 -5.61 -19.65
C GLY A 245 11.29 -7.00 -19.69
N GLY A 246 10.64 -7.37 -20.80
CA GLY A 246 10.08 -8.68 -21.06
C GLY A 246 8.70 -8.93 -20.43
N ARG A 247 8.13 -10.07 -20.77
CA ARG A 247 6.81 -10.50 -20.30
C ARG A 247 6.90 -11.15 -18.92
N ILE A 248 6.14 -10.62 -17.97
CA ILE A 248 6.17 -11.02 -16.57
C ILE A 248 4.80 -11.44 -16.05
N ALA A 249 4.78 -12.16 -14.91
CA ALA A 249 3.55 -12.45 -14.21
C ALA A 249 3.03 -11.20 -13.47
N TRP A 250 1.71 -10.96 -13.62
CA TRP A 250 0.99 -9.91 -12.91
C TRP A 250 -0.39 -10.43 -12.51
N VAL A 251 -0.64 -10.51 -11.21
CA VAL A 251 -1.84 -11.06 -10.60
C VAL A 251 -2.50 -10.00 -9.73
N VAL A 252 -3.82 -9.85 -9.85
CA VAL A 252 -4.61 -8.98 -9.00
C VAL A 252 -5.59 -9.79 -8.17
N VAL A 253 -5.62 -9.52 -6.87
CA VAL A 253 -6.52 -10.12 -5.90
C VAL A 253 -7.36 -9.03 -5.25
N SER A 254 -8.67 -9.19 -5.25
CA SER A 254 -9.61 -8.28 -4.60
C SER A 254 -10.96 -8.98 -4.42
N PRO A 255 -11.74 -8.69 -3.38
CA PRO A 255 -13.12 -9.11 -3.29
C PRO A 255 -13.98 -8.58 -4.45
N LYS A 256 -13.56 -7.49 -5.10
CA LYS A 256 -14.22 -6.86 -6.25
C LYS A 256 -13.69 -7.34 -7.60
N ALA A 257 -12.63 -8.16 -7.63
CA ALA A 257 -12.08 -8.70 -8.87
C ALA A 257 -13.03 -9.73 -9.49
N LYS A 258 -13.13 -9.70 -10.81
CA LYS A 258 -13.79 -10.77 -11.58
C LYS A 258 -13.07 -12.09 -11.34
N ARG A 259 -13.80 -13.12 -11.00
CA ARG A 259 -13.25 -14.44 -10.72
C ARG A 259 -12.74 -15.11 -12.00
N GLY A 260 -11.50 -15.62 -11.94
CA GLY A 260 -10.86 -16.33 -13.05
C GLY A 260 -10.63 -15.47 -14.30
N TYR A 261 -10.63 -14.13 -14.15
CA TYR A 261 -10.51 -13.24 -15.31
C TYR A 261 -9.08 -13.20 -15.84
N ARG A 262 -8.96 -13.32 -17.15
CA ARG A 262 -7.68 -13.26 -17.88
C ARG A 262 -7.74 -12.17 -18.93
N SER A 263 -6.96 -11.11 -18.71
CA SER A 263 -6.82 -10.04 -19.70
C SER A 263 -5.76 -10.38 -20.74
N SER A 264 -6.03 -10.07 -21.99
CA SER A 264 -5.05 -10.07 -23.08
C SER A 264 -4.64 -8.65 -23.51
N THR A 265 -5.11 -7.64 -22.82
CA THR A 265 -4.70 -6.25 -23.04
C THR A 265 -3.24 -6.08 -22.63
N PRO A 266 -2.41 -5.45 -23.47
CA PRO A 266 -1.01 -5.17 -23.09
C PRO A 266 -0.92 -4.08 -22.05
N TYR A 267 -0.26 -4.40 -20.92
CA TYR A 267 0.01 -3.48 -19.81
C TYR A 267 1.49 -3.43 -19.47
N GLN A 268 1.90 -2.38 -18.78
CA GLN A 268 3.22 -2.22 -18.15
C GLN A 268 3.06 -1.62 -16.74
N HIS A 269 4.18 -1.46 -16.00
CA HIS A 269 4.17 -1.04 -14.59
C HIS A 269 3.47 0.29 -14.32
N GLN A 270 3.51 1.26 -15.25
CA GLN A 270 2.77 2.52 -15.11
C GLN A 270 1.25 2.32 -15.07
N SER A 271 0.71 1.26 -15.67
CA SER A 271 -0.70 0.90 -15.55
C SER A 271 -1.04 0.41 -14.14
N ALA A 272 -0.14 -0.36 -13.51
CA ALA A 272 -0.31 -0.78 -12.11
C ALA A 272 -0.25 0.41 -11.14
N LEU A 273 0.65 1.38 -11.38
CA LEU A 273 0.71 2.63 -10.62
C LEU A 273 -0.59 3.44 -10.74
N ARG A 274 -1.09 3.60 -11.97
CA ARG A 274 -2.38 4.25 -12.23
C ARG A 274 -3.52 3.54 -11.51
N LEU A 275 -3.62 2.22 -11.62
CA LEU A 275 -4.65 1.41 -10.95
C LEU A 275 -4.61 1.63 -9.43
N SER A 276 -3.43 1.58 -8.83
CA SER A 276 -3.24 1.74 -7.39
C SER A 276 -3.74 3.08 -6.87
N LEU A 277 -3.37 4.16 -7.54
CA LEU A 277 -3.79 5.52 -7.19
C LEU A 277 -5.30 5.71 -7.45
N LYS A 278 -5.80 5.25 -8.59
CA LYS A 278 -7.21 5.32 -8.96
C LYS A 278 -8.10 4.54 -7.96
N TRP A 279 -7.65 3.38 -7.48
CA TRP A 279 -8.33 2.60 -6.45
C TRP A 279 -8.54 3.38 -5.17
N LEU A 280 -7.58 4.20 -4.80
CA LEU A 280 -7.63 5.08 -3.62
C LEU A 280 -8.38 6.40 -3.87
N GLY A 281 -8.97 6.59 -5.04
CA GLY A 281 -9.69 7.81 -5.39
C GLY A 281 -8.78 8.98 -5.76
N VAL A 282 -7.49 8.74 -5.97
CA VAL A 282 -6.53 9.75 -6.45
C VAL A 282 -6.72 9.91 -7.96
N THR A 283 -6.94 11.14 -8.41
CA THR A 283 -7.25 11.47 -9.81
C THR A 283 -6.08 12.10 -10.57
N ALA A 284 -5.00 12.46 -9.87
CA ALA A 284 -3.80 13.02 -10.46
C ALA A 284 -2.68 11.96 -10.40
N PHE A 285 -2.18 11.56 -11.56
CA PHE A 285 -1.21 10.47 -11.70
C PHE A 285 0.16 11.02 -12.07
N PRO A 286 1.27 10.47 -11.52
CA PRO A 286 2.60 10.93 -11.85
C PRO A 286 3.05 10.42 -13.23
N ASN A 287 3.70 11.29 -14.00
CA ASN A 287 4.40 11.00 -15.24
C ASN A 287 3.64 10.05 -16.19
N ALA A 288 4.24 8.96 -16.68
CA ALA A 288 3.61 8.04 -17.63
C ALA A 288 2.36 7.32 -17.08
N ALA A 289 2.11 7.34 -15.77
CA ALA A 289 0.87 6.82 -15.22
C ALA A 289 -0.36 7.66 -15.60
N ALA A 290 -0.15 8.94 -16.01
CA ALA A 290 -1.25 9.80 -16.44
C ALA A 290 -1.92 9.30 -17.74
N ASP A 291 -1.13 8.74 -18.65
CA ASP A 291 -1.60 8.27 -19.96
C ASP A 291 -1.61 6.74 -20.08
N ALA A 292 -1.32 6.04 -18.99
CA ALA A 292 -1.28 4.59 -18.97
C ALA A 292 -2.67 3.96 -19.19
N PRO A 293 -2.77 2.81 -19.87
CA PRO A 293 -4.02 2.08 -19.99
C PRO A 293 -4.65 1.78 -18.64
N ASP A 294 -5.96 2.01 -18.52
CA ASP A 294 -6.74 1.64 -17.35
C ASP A 294 -6.91 0.13 -17.23
N MET A 295 -6.90 -0.37 -16.00
CA MET A 295 -7.06 -1.79 -15.70
C MET A 295 -8.44 -2.11 -15.07
N ASP A 296 -9.45 -1.28 -15.31
CA ASP A 296 -10.81 -1.45 -14.76
C ASP A 296 -11.48 -2.75 -15.22
N GLU A 297 -11.05 -3.30 -16.34
CA GLU A 297 -11.59 -4.55 -16.88
C GLU A 297 -11.46 -5.75 -15.92
N PHE A 298 -10.55 -5.69 -14.95
CA PHE A 298 -10.38 -6.73 -13.94
C PHE A 298 -11.48 -6.75 -12.87
N PHE A 299 -12.26 -5.69 -12.76
CA PHE A 299 -13.22 -5.53 -11.69
C PHE A 299 -14.67 -5.59 -12.18
N THR A 300 -15.55 -6.07 -11.31
CA THR A 300 -16.98 -5.93 -11.54
C THR A 300 -17.34 -4.46 -11.32
N PRO A 301 -17.98 -3.77 -12.26
CA PRO A 301 -18.48 -2.42 -12.00
C PRO A 301 -19.34 -2.45 -10.74
N ALA A 302 -19.10 -1.51 -9.82
CA ALA A 302 -20.05 -1.28 -8.74
C ALA A 302 -21.43 -1.08 -9.41
N PRO A 303 -22.53 -1.71 -8.91
CA PRO A 303 -23.84 -1.46 -9.45
C PRO A 303 -24.01 0.06 -9.51
N ALA A 304 -24.38 0.58 -10.69
CA ALA A 304 -24.50 2.01 -10.95
C ALA A 304 -25.45 2.58 -9.89
N GLY A 305 -24.90 3.13 -8.82
CA GLY A 305 -25.63 3.81 -7.79
C GLY A 305 -26.42 4.93 -8.47
N HIS A 306 -27.70 5.00 -8.23
CA HIS A 306 -28.62 6.00 -8.72
C HIS A 306 -27.90 7.35 -8.88
N ARG A 307 -27.72 7.80 -10.10
CA ARG A 307 -27.42 9.19 -10.39
C ARG A 307 -28.58 9.99 -9.79
N VAL A 308 -28.34 10.67 -8.69
CA VAL A 308 -29.26 11.69 -8.21
C VAL A 308 -29.32 12.71 -9.34
N ALA A 309 -30.44 12.76 -10.04
CA ALA A 309 -30.71 13.77 -11.04
C ALA A 309 -30.60 15.13 -10.36
N THR A 310 -29.65 15.94 -10.82
CA THR A 310 -29.56 17.35 -10.43
C THR A 310 -30.86 18.02 -10.85
N PRO A 311 -31.60 18.71 -9.96
CA PRO A 311 -32.78 19.47 -10.38
C PRO A 311 -32.34 20.53 -11.38
N ALA A 312 -32.98 20.56 -12.55
CA ALA A 312 -32.82 21.63 -13.50
C ALA A 312 -33.20 22.95 -12.81
N ALA A 313 -32.26 23.91 -12.78
CA ALA A 313 -32.57 25.27 -12.38
C ALA A 313 -33.60 25.86 -13.34
N ARG A 314 -34.72 26.29 -12.80
CA ARG A 314 -35.72 27.13 -13.47
C ARG A 314 -35.36 28.60 -13.27
#